data_96b405183536d97e469d333060d0f98c
#
_entry.id   96b405183536d97e469d333060d0f98c
#
_cell.length_a   1.000
_cell.length_b   1.000
_cell.length_c   1.000
_cell.angle_alpha   90.00
_cell.angle_beta   90.00
_cell.angle_gamma   90.00
#
_symmetry.space_group_name_H-M   'P 1'
#
loop_
_entity.id
_entity.type
_entity.pdbx_description
1 polymer ?
#
loop_
_entity_poly.entity_id
_entity_poly.type
_entity_poly.pdbx_seq_one_letter_code
_entity_poly.pdbx_strand_id
1 'polypeptide(L)'
;MAFPQNTRRWPRHPVDLQVRVVAPAGSPETMVPGRGTEMSEGGMLLYAGILLNPGDMLELEFSTPSHSRMKAVVRYRDGYCFGLEFIAPITA
;
A
#
# COMPACT_ATOMS: atom_id res chain seq x y z
N MET A 1 1.59 -20.46 -0.94
CA MET A 1 3.06 -20.50 -0.80
C MET A 1 3.56 -19.19 -0.23
N ALA A 2 4.49 -19.28 0.66
CA ALA A 2 5.06 -18.09 1.24
C ALA A 2 5.97 -17.39 0.24
N PHE A 3 6.05 -16.08 0.31
CA PHE A 3 6.97 -15.32 -0.52
C PHE A 3 8.40 -15.55 -0.03
N PRO A 4 9.36 -15.55 -0.95
CA PRO A 4 10.75 -15.79 -0.57
C PRO A 4 11.23 -14.71 0.40
N GLN A 5 11.57 -15.12 1.61
CA GLN A 5 12.04 -14.17 2.63
C GLN A 5 13.37 -13.55 2.25
N ASN A 6 14.22 -14.33 1.60
CA ASN A 6 15.55 -13.89 1.24
C ASN A 6 15.57 -12.86 0.12
N THR A 7 14.44 -12.61 -0.54
CA THR A 7 14.36 -11.55 -1.55
C THR A 7 13.92 -10.23 -0.97
N ARG A 8 13.54 -10.18 0.29
CA ARG A 8 13.15 -8.94 0.93
C ARG A 8 14.38 -8.10 1.20
N ARG A 9 14.36 -6.90 0.67
CA ARG A 9 15.42 -5.94 0.90
C ARG A 9 15.32 -5.29 2.26
N TRP A 10 14.10 -5.12 2.76
CA TRP A 10 13.83 -4.37 3.98
C TRP A 10 13.17 -5.27 5.01
N PRO A 11 13.56 -5.16 6.28
CA PRO A 11 12.82 -5.86 7.34
C PRO A 11 11.39 -5.36 7.39
N ARG A 12 10.45 -6.28 7.59
CA ARG A 12 9.04 -5.94 7.73
C ARG A 12 8.65 -6.05 9.19
N HIS A 13 7.82 -5.11 9.60
CA HIS A 13 7.32 -5.04 10.97
C HIS A 13 5.81 -5.13 10.94
N PRO A 14 5.20 -5.88 11.88
CA PRO A 14 3.75 -5.86 12.00
C PRO A 14 3.28 -4.47 12.43
N VAL A 15 2.21 -4.02 11.80
CA VAL A 15 1.60 -2.73 12.11
C VAL A 15 0.09 -2.89 12.04
N ASP A 16 -0.62 -1.87 12.47
CA ASP A 16 -2.07 -1.79 12.30
C ASP A 16 -2.38 -0.35 11.95
N LEU A 17 -2.31 -0.07 10.66
CA LEU A 17 -2.46 1.28 10.15
C LEU A 17 -3.73 1.39 9.34
N GLN A 18 -4.54 2.39 9.68
CA GLN A 18 -5.68 2.75 8.84
C GLN A 18 -5.18 3.73 7.77
N VAL A 19 -5.56 3.43 6.54
CA VAL A 19 -5.17 4.26 5.40
C VAL A 19 -6.38 4.45 4.50
N ARG A 20 -6.31 5.44 3.64
CA ARG A 20 -7.24 5.59 2.53
C ARG A 20 -6.49 5.26 1.26
N VAL A 21 -7.14 4.46 0.42
CA VAL A 21 -6.58 4.03 -0.85
C VAL A 21 -7.26 4.83 -1.94
N VAL A 22 -6.47 5.55 -2.73
CA VAL A 22 -6.95 6.29 -3.89
C VAL A 22 -6.45 5.54 -5.12
N ALA A 23 -7.35 4.94 -5.85
CA ALA A 23 -7.00 4.15 -7.02
C ALA A 23 -8.02 4.39 -8.14
N PRO A 24 -7.56 4.59 -9.37
CA PRO A 24 -6.16 4.72 -9.75
C PRO A 24 -5.53 5.98 -9.18
N ALA A 25 -4.21 6.00 -9.18
CA ALA A 25 -3.47 7.15 -8.66
C ALA A 25 -3.93 8.45 -9.32
N GLY A 26 -4.13 9.47 -8.50
CA GLY A 26 -4.56 10.77 -9.00
C GLY A 26 -6.05 10.91 -9.21
N SER A 27 -6.85 9.89 -8.91
CA SER A 27 -8.30 9.95 -9.06
C SER A 27 -8.97 9.96 -7.69
N PRO A 28 -9.35 11.12 -7.18
CA PRO A 28 -9.97 11.20 -5.85
C PRO A 28 -11.36 10.58 -5.78
N GLU A 29 -11.95 10.23 -6.90
CA GLU A 29 -13.29 9.68 -6.94
C GLU A 29 -13.37 8.25 -6.42
N THR A 30 -12.25 7.53 -6.40
CA THR A 30 -12.23 6.16 -5.91
C THR A 30 -11.36 6.11 -4.67
N MET A 31 -11.98 6.40 -3.54
CA MET A 31 -11.31 6.33 -2.25
C MET A 31 -11.97 5.23 -1.44
N VAL A 32 -11.19 4.28 -0.97
CA VAL A 32 -11.68 3.21 -0.11
C VAL A 32 -10.79 3.12 1.13
N PRO A 33 -11.37 2.70 2.27
CA PRO A 33 -10.56 2.46 3.45
C PRO A 33 -9.72 1.21 3.26
N GLY A 34 -8.55 1.21 3.87
CA GLY A 34 -7.66 0.06 3.87
C GLY A 34 -6.95 -0.06 5.19
N ARG A 35 -6.30 -1.20 5.36
CA ARG A 35 -5.53 -1.48 6.57
C ARG A 35 -4.16 -2.04 6.18
N GLY A 36 -3.11 -1.38 6.65
CA GLY A 36 -1.76 -1.90 6.53
C GLY A 36 -1.44 -2.79 7.72
N THR A 37 -0.95 -3.99 7.45
CA THR A 37 -0.68 -4.98 8.50
C THR A 37 0.79 -5.30 8.64
N GLU A 38 1.60 -4.99 7.62
CA GLU A 38 3.05 -5.09 7.68
C GLU A 38 3.63 -3.91 6.94
N MET A 39 4.73 -3.41 7.43
CA MET A 39 5.35 -2.24 6.82
C MET A 39 6.86 -2.33 6.88
N SER A 40 7.50 -1.82 5.85
CA SER A 40 8.94 -1.64 5.78
C SER A 40 9.21 -0.29 5.14
N GLU A 41 10.49 0.05 4.99
CA GLU A 41 10.85 1.27 4.28
C GLU A 41 10.43 1.21 2.81
N GLY A 42 10.41 0.01 2.22
CA GLY A 42 10.16 -0.14 0.80
C GLY A 42 8.73 -0.46 0.44
N GLY A 43 7.86 -0.78 1.39
CA GLY A 43 6.51 -1.15 1.04
C GLY A 43 5.64 -1.54 2.20
N MET A 44 4.46 -2.05 1.86
CA MET A 44 3.45 -2.37 2.86
C MET A 44 2.57 -3.50 2.37
N LEU A 45 2.09 -4.30 3.30
CA LEU A 45 1.02 -5.27 3.03
C LEU A 45 -0.29 -4.59 3.35
N LEU A 46 -1.19 -4.54 2.37
CA LEU A 46 -2.44 -3.79 2.46
C LEU A 46 -3.62 -4.71 2.26
N TYR A 47 -4.62 -4.56 3.13
CA TYR A 47 -5.95 -5.13 2.93
C TYR A 47 -6.91 -4.01 2.58
N ALA A 48 -7.63 -4.15 1.47
CA ALA A 48 -8.60 -3.14 1.05
C ALA A 48 -9.66 -3.80 0.18
N GLY A 49 -10.89 -3.32 0.31
CA GLY A 49 -12.02 -3.85 -0.44
C GLY A 49 -12.12 -3.25 -1.84
N ILE A 50 -11.07 -3.35 -2.60
CA ILE A 50 -11.00 -2.84 -3.96
C ILE A 50 -10.25 -3.85 -4.81
N LEU A 51 -10.56 -3.90 -6.08
CA LEU A 51 -9.90 -4.83 -7.00
C LEU A 51 -8.72 -4.12 -7.66
N LEU A 52 -7.52 -4.55 -7.28
CA LEU A 52 -6.28 -4.05 -7.85
C LEU A 52 -5.49 -5.23 -8.39
N ASN A 53 -4.73 -5.00 -9.44
CA ASN A 53 -3.90 -6.04 -10.06
C ASN A 53 -2.43 -5.65 -9.96
N PRO A 54 -1.52 -6.63 -10.02
CA PRO A 54 -0.09 -6.31 -10.05
C PRO A 54 0.22 -5.32 -11.17
N GLY A 55 1.00 -4.31 -10.85
CA GLY A 55 1.33 -3.23 -11.77
C GLY A 55 0.45 -2.00 -11.61
N ASP A 56 -0.69 -2.12 -10.95
CA ASP A 56 -1.56 -0.95 -10.75
C ASP A 56 -0.89 0.04 -9.79
N MET A 57 -1.08 1.31 -10.11
CA MET A 57 -0.59 2.41 -9.29
C MET A 57 -1.71 2.93 -8.42
N LEU A 58 -1.37 3.28 -7.19
CA LEU A 58 -2.34 3.84 -6.25
C LEU A 58 -1.64 4.86 -5.37
N GLU A 59 -2.45 5.61 -4.64
CA GLU A 59 -1.96 6.50 -3.60
C GLU A 59 -2.50 6.04 -2.26
N LEU A 60 -1.66 6.13 -1.26
CA LEU A 60 -2.04 5.84 0.12
C LEU A 60 -2.05 7.13 0.90
N GLU A 61 -3.13 7.39 1.59
CA GLU A 61 -3.21 8.52 2.52
C GLU A 61 -3.24 7.95 3.92
N PHE A 62 -2.25 8.33 4.71
CA PHE A 62 -2.12 7.85 6.08
C PHE A 62 -2.87 8.79 7.03
N SER A 63 -3.51 8.21 8.03
CA SER A 63 -4.29 8.98 9.01
C SER A 63 -3.43 9.59 10.10
N THR A 64 -2.17 9.81 9.83
CA THR A 64 -1.29 10.48 10.78
C THR A 64 -1.59 11.97 10.80
N PRO A 65 -1.08 12.69 11.79
CA PRO A 65 -1.41 14.12 11.88
C PRO A 65 -1.05 14.92 10.64
N SER A 66 -0.11 14.47 9.86
CA SER A 66 0.33 15.21 8.67
C SER A 66 -0.45 14.84 7.41
N HIS A 67 -1.35 13.87 7.46
CA HIS A 67 -2.07 13.38 6.28
C HIS A 67 -1.13 13.09 5.12
N SER A 68 -0.03 12.42 5.42
CA SER A 68 0.97 12.16 4.40
C SER A 68 0.44 11.19 3.35
N ARG A 69 0.87 11.38 2.13
CA ARG A 69 0.50 10.55 1.00
C ARG A 69 1.72 9.88 0.41
N MET A 70 1.50 8.68 -0.09
CA MET A 70 2.56 7.88 -0.68
C MET A 70 2.03 7.25 -1.95
N LYS A 71 2.77 7.37 -3.04
CA LYS A 71 2.48 6.66 -4.27
C LYS A 71 3.09 5.27 -4.18
N ALA A 72 2.31 4.27 -4.59
CA ALA A 72 2.74 2.88 -4.51
C ALA A 72 2.29 2.12 -5.74
N VAL A 73 2.91 0.98 -5.96
CA VAL A 73 2.55 0.06 -7.02
C VAL A 73 2.28 -1.31 -6.42
N VAL A 74 1.26 -2.00 -6.94
CA VAL A 74 0.94 -3.35 -6.53
C VAL A 74 1.96 -4.30 -7.13
N ARG A 75 2.66 -5.06 -6.30
CA ARG A 75 3.62 -6.05 -6.75
C ARG A 75 3.03 -7.44 -6.81
N TYR A 76 2.16 -7.77 -5.86
CA TYR A 76 1.45 -9.04 -5.89
C TYR A 76 0.12 -8.88 -5.18
N ARG A 77 -0.75 -9.85 -5.39
CA ARG A 77 -2.08 -9.83 -4.87
C ARG A 77 -2.50 -11.24 -4.46
N ASP A 78 -3.19 -11.32 -3.33
CA ASP A 78 -3.84 -12.54 -2.88
C ASP A 78 -5.22 -12.14 -2.36
N GLY A 79 -6.24 -12.29 -3.22
CA GLY A 79 -7.58 -11.81 -2.90
C GLY A 79 -7.59 -10.30 -2.73
N TYR A 80 -7.97 -9.84 -1.56
CA TYR A 80 -7.98 -8.41 -1.22
C TYR A 80 -6.80 -8.01 -0.36
N CYS A 81 -5.76 -8.82 -0.38
CA CYS A 81 -4.49 -8.51 0.25
C CYS A 81 -3.47 -8.19 -0.83
N PHE A 82 -2.81 -7.06 -0.70
CA PHE A 82 -1.90 -6.56 -1.73
C PHE A 82 -0.53 -6.29 -1.15
N GLY A 83 0.50 -6.78 -1.83
CA GLY A 83 1.86 -6.39 -1.52
C GLY A 83 2.22 -5.16 -2.32
N LEU A 84 2.52 -4.07 -1.63
CA LEU A 84 2.78 -2.79 -2.26
C LEU A 84 4.25 -2.43 -2.14
N GLU A 85 4.77 -1.79 -3.19
CA GLU A 85 6.07 -1.15 -3.15
C GLU A 85 5.86 0.35 -3.20
N PHE A 86 6.47 1.07 -2.26
CA PHE A 86 6.42 2.53 -2.25
C PHE A 86 7.29 3.07 -3.38
N ILE A 87 6.77 4.07 -4.09
CA ILE A 87 7.50 4.68 -5.19
C ILE A 87 8.08 6.01 -4.73
N ALA A 88 7.24 6.89 -4.22
CA ALA A 88 7.67 8.21 -3.79
C ALA A 88 6.61 8.85 -2.93
N PRO A 89 7.01 9.69 -1.95
CA PRO A 89 6.05 10.53 -1.27
C PRO A 89 5.42 11.51 -2.25
N ILE A 90 4.15 11.81 -2.02
CA ILE A 90 3.47 12.84 -2.79
C ILE A 90 3.55 14.12 -2.00
N THR A 91 4.26 15.09 -2.53
CA THR A 91 4.35 16.41 -1.92
C THR A 91 3.21 17.27 -2.42
N ALA A 92 2.56 17.89 -1.47
CA ALA A 92 1.49 18.82 -1.82
C ALA A 92 2.06 20.12 -2.37
#